data_da5f654a65996c67b60ee31b92131dc7
#
_entry.id   da5f654a65996c67b60ee31b92131dc7
#
_cell.length_a   1.000
_cell.length_b   1.000
_cell.length_c   1.000
_cell.angle_alpha   90.00
_cell.angle_beta   90.00
_cell.angle_gamma   90.00
#
_symmetry.space_group_name_H-M   'P 1'
#
loop_
_entity.id
_entity.type
_entity.pdbx_description
1 polymer ?
#
loop_
_entity_poly.entity_id
_entity_poly.type
_entity_poly.pdbx_seq_one_letter_code
_entity_poly.pdbx_strand_id
1 'polypeptide(L)'
;MRVPGFPDFNDTGLPVQLLYGNGSYGVSGTIGLAPWRLGSHSVAYQAFLNVTRLISRISLFDSDILGILGLGFPTASQIDYTVRTKYDNSSTWGRSVLSNFFAENPALPKVVTLRLTRFDDPQDIQSGGVFSIGEYDKNYTAITTTPKIPQYPAHGRRWTVLLEGIYVRGTTIPVQSNITAVPAGHAVALLDSGHPAGSLPIVLWDAIYSRVPGAVKYPEGSVWIVPCNATSIVEMVFRCVIAGKNSKECVLLQFHVKVV
;
A
#
# COMPACT_ATOMS: atom_id res chain seq x y z
N MET A 1 2.00 -13.57 -23.52
CA MET A 1 0.71 -14.31 -23.63
C MET A 1 -0.39 -13.25 -23.61
N ARG A 2 -1.20 -13.10 -24.66
CA ARG A 2 -2.33 -12.16 -24.62
C ARG A 2 -3.44 -12.75 -23.74
N VAL A 3 -3.94 -11.97 -22.82
CA VAL A 3 -5.12 -12.35 -22.02
C VAL A 3 -6.33 -12.36 -22.98
N PRO A 4 -7.08 -13.46 -23.07
CA PRO A 4 -8.28 -13.51 -23.91
C PRO A 4 -9.26 -12.39 -23.50
N GLY A 5 -9.76 -11.63 -24.48
CA GLY A 5 -10.66 -10.50 -24.24
C GLY A 5 -9.98 -9.19 -23.83
N PHE A 6 -8.66 -9.13 -23.81
CA PHE A 6 -7.97 -7.85 -23.62
C PHE A 6 -8.19 -6.98 -24.88
N PRO A 7 -8.69 -5.74 -24.71
CA PRO A 7 -8.97 -4.87 -25.86
C PRO A 7 -7.69 -4.54 -26.62
N ASP A 8 -7.84 -4.22 -27.90
CA ASP A 8 -6.74 -3.67 -28.67
C ASP A 8 -6.20 -2.41 -28.00
N PHE A 9 -4.89 -2.30 -27.94
CA PHE A 9 -4.19 -1.15 -27.37
C PHE A 9 -3.14 -0.65 -28.35
N ASN A 10 -2.80 0.62 -28.24
CA ASN A 10 -1.71 1.21 -29.00
C ASN A 10 -0.38 0.91 -28.27
N ASP A 11 0.46 0.05 -28.85
CA ASP A 11 1.82 -0.21 -28.35
C ASP A 11 2.75 0.91 -28.83
N THR A 12 3.35 1.63 -27.89
CA THR A 12 4.28 2.72 -28.19
C THR A 12 5.69 2.25 -28.54
N GLY A 13 5.99 0.97 -28.33
CA GLY A 13 7.33 0.40 -28.47
C GLY A 13 8.35 0.87 -27.42
N LEU A 14 7.96 1.72 -26.46
CA LEU A 14 8.86 2.18 -25.41
C LEU A 14 9.05 1.13 -24.34
N PRO A 15 10.30 0.64 -24.13
CA PRO A 15 10.57 -0.37 -23.11
C PRO A 15 10.53 0.23 -21.71
N VAL A 16 9.95 -0.50 -20.77
CA VAL A 16 9.98 -0.19 -19.34
C VAL A 16 10.19 -1.48 -18.55
N GLN A 17 10.95 -1.33 -17.45
CA GLN A 17 11.15 -2.35 -16.44
C GLN A 17 10.67 -1.82 -15.09
N LEU A 18 9.86 -2.62 -14.39
CA LEU A 18 9.43 -2.35 -13.02
C LEU A 18 10.06 -3.37 -12.10
N LEU A 19 10.72 -2.88 -11.04
CA LEU A 19 11.30 -3.71 -9.99
C LEU A 19 10.54 -3.50 -8.69
N TYR A 20 10.31 -4.58 -7.97
CA TYR A 20 9.59 -4.60 -6.70
C TYR A 20 10.48 -5.14 -5.57
N GLY A 21 10.11 -4.78 -4.33
CA GLY A 21 10.87 -5.16 -3.16
C GLY A 21 12.28 -4.55 -3.17
N ASN A 22 13.28 -5.38 -2.95
CA ASN A 22 14.70 -5.01 -3.02
C ASN A 22 15.30 -5.17 -4.45
N GLY A 23 14.45 -5.24 -5.48
CA GLY A 23 14.87 -5.51 -6.86
C GLY A 23 14.91 -6.99 -7.23
N SER A 24 14.54 -7.89 -6.33
CA SER A 24 14.54 -9.34 -6.57
C SER A 24 13.40 -9.79 -7.50
N TYR A 25 12.35 -8.98 -7.61
CA TYR A 25 11.18 -9.27 -8.44
C TYR A 25 10.98 -8.15 -9.43
N GLY A 26 10.47 -8.50 -10.59
CA GLY A 26 10.20 -7.47 -11.58
C GLY A 26 9.51 -7.98 -12.83
N VAL A 27 9.07 -7.03 -13.61
CA VAL A 27 8.44 -7.24 -14.91
C VAL A 27 9.03 -6.27 -15.93
N SER A 28 9.05 -6.67 -17.19
CA SER A 28 9.42 -5.78 -18.29
C SER A 28 8.50 -5.96 -19.48
N GLY A 29 8.42 -4.93 -20.30
CA GLY A 29 7.58 -4.90 -21.48
C GLY A 29 7.63 -3.55 -22.15
N THR A 30 6.57 -3.19 -22.87
CA THR A 30 6.42 -1.92 -23.55
C THR A 30 5.27 -1.11 -22.97
N ILE A 31 5.34 0.21 -23.09
CA ILE A 31 4.22 1.08 -22.73
C ILE A 31 3.13 0.97 -23.78
N GLY A 32 1.94 0.56 -23.33
CA GLY A 32 0.72 0.59 -24.12
C GLY A 32 -0.21 1.72 -23.70
N LEU A 33 -1.09 2.14 -24.59
CA LEU A 33 -2.18 3.08 -24.35
C LEU A 33 -3.52 2.40 -24.61
N ALA A 34 -4.40 2.40 -23.62
CA ALA A 34 -5.74 1.85 -23.75
C ALA A 34 -6.74 2.65 -22.90
N PRO A 35 -8.04 2.56 -23.19
CA PRO A 35 -9.06 3.07 -22.29
C PRO A 35 -9.02 2.34 -20.94
N TRP A 36 -9.08 3.09 -19.85
CA TRP A 36 -9.22 2.54 -18.50
C TRP A 36 -10.61 2.88 -17.96
N ARG A 37 -11.22 1.91 -17.26
CA ARG A 37 -12.56 2.09 -16.67
C ARG A 37 -12.61 1.48 -15.28
N LEU A 38 -13.29 2.18 -14.37
CA LEU A 38 -13.62 1.70 -13.03
C LEU A 38 -15.02 2.19 -12.65
N GLY A 39 -15.98 1.29 -12.56
CA GLY A 39 -17.39 1.65 -12.39
C GLY A 39 -17.87 2.58 -13.50
N SER A 40 -18.40 3.74 -13.12
CA SER A 40 -18.85 4.80 -14.05
C SER A 40 -17.72 5.70 -14.57
N HIS A 41 -16.52 5.56 -14.02
CA HIS A 41 -15.38 6.41 -14.36
C HIS A 41 -14.54 5.82 -15.48
N SER A 42 -14.01 6.68 -16.35
CA SER A 42 -13.13 6.25 -17.43
C SER A 42 -12.03 7.27 -17.69
N VAL A 43 -10.89 6.78 -18.17
CA VAL A 43 -9.80 7.56 -18.74
C VAL A 43 -9.61 7.07 -20.18
N ALA A 44 -9.74 7.96 -21.14
CA ALA A 44 -9.77 7.56 -22.57
C ALA A 44 -8.44 6.94 -23.03
N TYR A 45 -7.32 7.47 -22.56
CA TYR A 45 -5.98 7.03 -22.94
C TYR A 45 -5.10 6.91 -21.69
N GLN A 46 -5.11 5.72 -21.08
CA GLN A 46 -4.27 5.43 -19.94
C GLN A 46 -3.03 4.65 -20.37
N ALA A 47 -1.86 5.19 -20.02
CA ALA A 47 -0.61 4.49 -20.20
C ALA A 47 -0.49 3.34 -19.18
N PHE A 48 -0.10 2.17 -19.65
CA PHE A 48 0.13 0.99 -18.83
C PHE A 48 1.34 0.19 -19.33
N LEU A 49 1.87 -0.70 -18.50
CA LEU A 49 2.91 -1.62 -18.92
C LEU A 49 2.30 -2.90 -19.48
N ASN A 50 2.43 -3.10 -20.79
CA ASN A 50 2.16 -4.38 -21.43
C ASN A 50 3.33 -5.33 -21.11
N VAL A 51 3.13 -6.19 -20.10
CA VAL A 51 4.17 -7.09 -19.61
C VAL A 51 4.39 -8.21 -20.62
N THR A 52 5.63 -8.33 -21.10
CA THR A 52 6.05 -9.39 -22.00
C THR A 52 7.02 -10.37 -21.35
N ARG A 53 7.66 -9.98 -20.23
CA ARG A 53 8.65 -10.79 -19.52
C ARG A 53 8.57 -10.61 -18.01
N LEU A 54 8.61 -11.72 -17.28
CA LEU A 54 8.84 -11.76 -15.84
C LEU A 54 10.34 -11.86 -15.59
N ILE A 55 10.88 -10.98 -14.72
CA ILE A 55 12.32 -10.98 -14.36
C ILE A 55 12.57 -12.03 -13.29
N SER A 56 11.60 -12.28 -12.43
CA SER A 56 11.58 -13.37 -11.47
C SER A 56 10.14 -13.83 -11.28
N ARG A 57 9.91 -15.08 -10.87
CA ARG A 57 8.55 -15.54 -10.57
C ARG A 57 7.99 -14.73 -9.41
N ILE A 58 6.97 -13.96 -9.70
CA ILE A 58 6.12 -13.35 -8.70
C ILE A 58 4.95 -14.32 -8.54
N SER A 59 4.81 -14.92 -7.37
CA SER A 59 3.72 -15.86 -7.05
C SER A 59 2.31 -15.27 -7.27
N LEU A 60 2.19 -13.95 -7.33
CA LEU A 60 0.96 -13.25 -7.66
C LEU A 60 0.35 -13.69 -9.01
N PHE A 61 1.18 -14.00 -10.00
CA PHE A 61 0.69 -14.42 -11.32
C PHE A 61 0.31 -15.90 -11.40
N ASP A 62 0.60 -16.67 -10.36
CA ASP A 62 0.13 -18.05 -10.22
C ASP A 62 -1.33 -18.12 -9.70
N SER A 63 -1.96 -16.98 -9.41
CA SER A 63 -3.24 -16.85 -8.67
C SER A 63 -4.34 -16.15 -9.47
N ASP A 64 -4.41 -16.30 -10.78
CA ASP A 64 -5.40 -15.64 -11.65
C ASP A 64 -5.35 -14.10 -11.62
N ILE A 65 -4.29 -13.51 -11.05
CA ILE A 65 -4.09 -12.06 -11.06
C ILE A 65 -3.54 -11.66 -12.42
N LEU A 66 -4.33 -10.88 -13.16
CA LEU A 66 -4.00 -10.49 -14.54
C LEU A 66 -3.20 -9.18 -14.61
N GLY A 67 -3.09 -8.46 -13.50
CA GLY A 67 -2.35 -7.19 -13.48
C GLY A 67 -2.35 -6.51 -12.13
N ILE A 68 -1.63 -5.40 -12.03
CA ILE A 68 -1.52 -4.58 -10.83
C ILE A 68 -1.94 -3.15 -11.17
N LEU A 69 -2.87 -2.60 -10.39
CA LEU A 69 -3.22 -1.19 -10.43
C LEU A 69 -2.33 -0.41 -9.46
N GLY A 70 -1.40 0.37 -10.00
CA GLY A 70 -0.52 1.21 -9.19
C GLY A 70 -1.23 2.44 -8.65
N LEU A 71 -1.33 2.56 -7.33
CA LEU A 71 -1.94 3.69 -6.61
C LEU A 71 -0.89 4.61 -5.97
N GLY A 72 0.38 4.45 -6.32
CA GLY A 72 1.47 5.29 -5.83
C GLY A 72 1.40 6.73 -6.36
N PHE A 73 2.24 7.60 -5.79
CA PHE A 73 2.33 8.99 -6.24
C PHE A 73 2.93 9.10 -7.64
N PRO A 74 2.53 10.11 -8.44
CA PRO A 74 3.02 10.29 -9.81
C PRO A 74 4.54 10.32 -9.91
N THR A 75 5.20 10.93 -8.93
CA THR A 75 6.68 11.01 -8.84
C THR A 75 7.37 9.65 -8.70
N ALA A 76 6.63 8.59 -8.37
CA ALA A 76 7.12 7.22 -8.31
C ALA A 76 6.87 6.42 -9.60
N SER A 77 6.11 6.95 -10.54
CA SER A 77 5.74 6.26 -11.77
C SER A 77 6.94 6.13 -12.72
N GLN A 78 7.39 4.90 -12.94
CA GLN A 78 8.45 4.63 -13.92
C GLN A 78 7.96 4.87 -15.36
N ILE A 79 6.68 4.68 -15.63
CA ILE A 79 6.08 4.98 -16.94
C ILE A 79 6.13 6.49 -17.21
N ASP A 80 5.65 7.31 -16.26
CA ASP A 80 5.68 8.77 -16.41
C ASP A 80 7.13 9.29 -16.56
N TYR A 81 8.05 8.77 -15.76
CA TYR A 81 9.47 9.08 -15.87
C TYR A 81 10.04 8.74 -17.26
N THR A 82 9.76 7.54 -17.76
CA THR A 82 10.26 7.10 -19.08
C THR A 82 9.72 7.98 -20.20
N VAL A 83 8.42 8.32 -20.16
CA VAL A 83 7.78 9.17 -21.16
C VAL A 83 8.40 10.57 -21.17
N ARG A 84 8.52 11.19 -19.99
CA ARG A 84 9.13 12.54 -19.86
C ARG A 84 10.57 12.57 -20.30
N THR A 85 11.35 11.56 -19.96
CA THR A 85 12.75 11.48 -20.36
C THR A 85 12.92 11.28 -21.86
N LYS A 86 12.02 10.52 -22.49
CA LYS A 86 12.13 10.19 -23.90
C LYS A 86 11.65 11.32 -24.83
N TYR A 87 10.58 12.02 -24.43
CA TYR A 87 9.98 13.06 -25.29
C TYR A 87 10.33 14.45 -24.80
N ASP A 88 9.71 14.89 -23.71
CA ASP A 88 10.08 16.09 -22.97
C ASP A 88 9.38 16.11 -21.60
N ASN A 89 9.85 16.97 -20.70
CA ASN A 89 9.31 17.06 -19.33
C ASN A 89 7.85 17.54 -19.27
N SER A 90 7.31 18.13 -20.33
CA SER A 90 5.91 18.56 -20.41
C SER A 90 4.95 17.45 -20.85
N SER A 91 5.47 16.33 -21.34
CA SER A 91 4.66 15.19 -21.79
C SER A 91 3.79 14.65 -20.67
N THR A 92 2.50 14.52 -20.94
CA THR A 92 1.50 14.16 -19.92
C THR A 92 0.86 12.78 -20.12
N TRP A 93 1.07 12.15 -21.27
CA TRP A 93 0.42 10.89 -21.60
C TRP A 93 0.92 9.67 -20.80
N GLY A 94 2.09 9.77 -20.14
CA GLY A 94 2.60 8.75 -19.21
C GLY A 94 2.09 8.86 -17.78
N ARG A 95 1.19 9.80 -17.49
CA ARG A 95 0.69 10.04 -16.13
C ARG A 95 0.02 8.80 -15.54
N SER A 96 0.11 8.69 -14.22
CA SER A 96 -0.58 7.64 -13.47
C SER A 96 -2.11 7.75 -13.63
N VAL A 97 -2.82 6.63 -13.43
CA VAL A 97 -4.28 6.58 -13.51
C VAL A 97 -4.95 7.59 -12.57
N LEU A 98 -4.46 7.75 -11.34
CA LEU A 98 -5.00 8.73 -10.40
C LEU A 98 -4.81 10.16 -10.90
N SER A 99 -3.65 10.47 -11.51
CA SER A 99 -3.41 11.80 -12.06
C SER A 99 -4.36 12.14 -13.20
N ASN A 100 -4.58 11.20 -14.11
CA ASN A 100 -5.51 11.38 -15.23
C ASN A 100 -6.96 11.46 -14.73
N PHE A 101 -7.35 10.55 -13.83
CA PHE A 101 -8.69 10.55 -13.25
C PHE A 101 -9.05 11.89 -12.59
N PHE A 102 -8.18 12.42 -11.74
CA PHE A 102 -8.45 13.70 -11.07
C PHE A 102 -8.27 14.93 -11.98
N ALA A 103 -7.54 14.80 -13.08
CA ALA A 103 -7.51 15.85 -14.10
C ALA A 103 -8.83 15.92 -14.89
N GLU A 104 -9.43 14.77 -15.18
CA GLU A 104 -10.73 14.70 -15.87
C GLU A 104 -11.92 14.97 -14.92
N ASN A 105 -11.74 14.81 -13.60
CA ASN A 105 -12.76 15.00 -12.59
C ASN A 105 -12.31 15.99 -11.49
N PRO A 106 -12.06 17.27 -11.82
CA PRO A 106 -11.46 18.23 -10.89
C PRO A 106 -12.34 18.61 -9.70
N ALA A 107 -13.63 18.41 -9.78
CA ALA A 107 -14.60 18.68 -8.71
C ALA A 107 -14.65 17.59 -7.64
N LEU A 108 -14.12 16.39 -7.91
CA LEU A 108 -14.13 15.30 -6.95
C LEU A 108 -13.04 15.49 -5.88
N PRO A 109 -13.27 15.04 -4.65
CA PRO A 109 -12.24 14.98 -3.63
C PRO A 109 -11.06 14.13 -4.10
N LYS A 110 -9.83 14.59 -3.89
CA LYS A 110 -8.62 13.84 -4.27
C LYS A 110 -8.30 12.78 -3.23
N VAL A 111 -9.16 11.79 -3.11
CA VAL A 111 -9.06 10.69 -2.14
C VAL A 111 -9.14 9.34 -2.83
N VAL A 112 -8.51 8.37 -2.23
CA VAL A 112 -8.67 6.94 -2.53
C VAL A 112 -9.09 6.26 -1.25
N THR A 113 -10.17 5.49 -1.29
CA THR A 113 -10.64 4.72 -0.15
C THR A 113 -10.39 3.24 -0.38
N LEU A 114 -9.79 2.60 0.61
CA LEU A 114 -9.54 1.16 0.63
C LEU A 114 -10.06 0.59 1.94
N ARG A 115 -10.96 -0.38 1.85
CA ARG A 115 -11.38 -1.22 2.95
C ARG A 115 -11.14 -2.66 2.55
N LEU A 116 -10.22 -3.32 3.22
CA LEU A 116 -9.90 -4.71 2.98
C LEU A 116 -10.80 -5.61 3.82
N THR A 117 -11.17 -6.77 3.29
CA THR A 117 -11.88 -7.80 4.05
C THR A 117 -10.95 -8.48 5.04
N ARG A 118 -11.52 -8.94 6.16
CA ARG A 118 -10.83 -9.81 7.11
C ARG A 118 -11.04 -11.25 6.68
N PHE A 119 -9.95 -11.98 6.52
CA PHE A 119 -10.00 -13.37 6.05
C PHE A 119 -10.74 -14.31 7.03
N ASP A 120 -10.74 -13.99 8.31
CA ASP A 120 -11.34 -14.80 9.37
C ASP A 120 -12.77 -14.36 9.77
N ASP A 121 -13.33 -13.35 9.09
CA ASP A 121 -14.70 -12.88 9.33
C ASP A 121 -15.61 -13.27 8.14
N PRO A 122 -16.47 -14.27 8.29
CA PRO A 122 -17.36 -14.71 7.21
C PRO A 122 -18.30 -13.61 6.70
N GLN A 123 -18.71 -12.67 7.56
CA GLN A 123 -19.57 -11.55 7.15
C GLN A 123 -18.78 -10.53 6.34
N ASP A 124 -17.53 -10.28 6.71
CA ASP A 124 -16.64 -9.41 5.97
C ASP A 124 -16.29 -9.97 4.58
N ILE A 125 -16.05 -11.30 4.50
CA ILE A 125 -15.81 -11.99 3.23
C ILE A 125 -17.01 -11.88 2.30
N GLN A 126 -18.24 -12.08 2.81
CA GLN A 126 -19.46 -11.98 2.02
C GLN A 126 -19.74 -10.56 1.53
N SER A 127 -19.44 -9.55 2.35
CA SER A 127 -19.63 -8.14 1.97
C SER A 127 -18.60 -7.63 0.97
N GLY A 128 -17.47 -8.31 0.85
CA GLY A 128 -16.33 -7.89 0.06
C GLY A 128 -15.62 -6.67 0.61
N GLY A 129 -14.48 -6.31 0.02
CA GLY A 129 -13.79 -5.06 0.29
C GLY A 129 -14.43 -3.86 -0.44
N VAL A 130 -13.93 -2.68 -0.15
CA VAL A 130 -14.29 -1.44 -0.88
C VAL A 130 -13.05 -0.80 -1.45
N PHE A 131 -13.12 -0.46 -2.72
CA PHE A 131 -12.16 0.40 -3.39
C PHE A 131 -12.92 1.51 -4.10
N SER A 132 -12.63 2.76 -3.77
CA SER A 132 -13.21 3.90 -4.45
C SER A 132 -12.18 5.00 -4.69
N ILE A 133 -12.43 5.81 -5.73
CA ILE A 133 -11.61 6.97 -6.08
C ILE A 133 -12.55 8.18 -6.15
N GLY A 134 -12.17 9.27 -5.49
CA GLY A 134 -12.95 10.51 -5.49
C GLY A 134 -14.12 10.51 -4.50
N GLU A 135 -14.26 9.49 -3.68
CA GLU A 135 -15.32 9.40 -2.67
C GLU A 135 -14.86 8.69 -1.40
N TYR A 136 -15.53 8.96 -0.30
CA TYR A 136 -15.34 8.24 0.95
C TYR A 136 -16.35 7.08 1.06
N ASP A 137 -15.96 6.00 1.75
CA ASP A 137 -16.88 4.89 2.05
C ASP A 137 -18.05 5.41 2.91
N LYS A 138 -19.28 5.24 2.40
CA LYS A 138 -20.52 5.72 3.04
C LYS A 138 -20.78 5.06 4.38
N ASN A 139 -20.23 3.87 4.63
CA ASN A 139 -20.37 3.16 5.89
C ASN A 139 -19.42 3.67 6.98
N TYR A 140 -18.45 4.52 6.62
CA TYR A 140 -17.42 5.04 7.52
C TYR A 140 -17.32 6.58 7.42
N THR A 141 -18.44 7.25 7.52
CA THR A 141 -18.53 8.72 7.38
C THR A 141 -17.66 9.48 8.38
N ALA A 142 -17.41 8.90 9.56
CA ALA A 142 -16.52 9.48 10.58
C ALA A 142 -15.10 9.74 10.04
N ILE A 143 -14.65 9.05 8.98
CA ILE A 143 -13.32 9.27 8.38
C ILE A 143 -13.16 10.69 7.84
N THR A 144 -14.25 11.37 7.47
CA THR A 144 -14.21 12.74 6.95
C THR A 144 -13.82 13.76 8.01
N THR A 145 -14.09 13.46 9.29
CA THR A 145 -13.79 14.31 10.46
C THR A 145 -12.60 13.80 11.26
N THR A 146 -12.10 12.58 10.97
CA THR A 146 -10.91 12.03 11.62
C THR A 146 -9.66 12.86 11.26
N PRO A 147 -8.79 13.15 12.23
CA PRO A 147 -7.54 13.84 11.98
C PRO A 147 -6.71 13.14 10.92
N LYS A 148 -6.22 13.91 9.94
CA LYS A 148 -5.40 13.37 8.86
C LYS A 148 -3.96 13.19 9.31
N ILE A 149 -3.40 12.01 9.08
CA ILE A 149 -1.99 11.75 9.30
C ILE A 149 -1.21 12.27 8.09
N PRO A 150 -0.26 13.21 8.26
CA PRO A 150 0.52 13.70 7.15
C PRO A 150 1.50 12.64 6.64
N GLN A 151 1.76 12.69 5.35
CA GLN A 151 2.82 11.90 4.74
C GLN A 151 4.18 12.23 5.39
N TYR A 152 5.00 11.21 5.62
CA TYR A 152 6.34 11.37 6.13
C TYR A 152 7.36 10.53 5.31
N PRO A 153 8.49 11.11 4.83
CA PRO A 153 8.75 12.55 4.80
C PRO A 153 7.74 13.30 3.92
N ALA A 154 7.55 14.58 4.21
CA ALA A 154 6.70 15.42 3.37
C ALA A 154 7.20 15.38 1.92
N HIS A 155 6.26 15.30 0.97
CA HIS A 155 6.55 15.14 -0.46
C HIS A 155 7.31 13.86 -0.83
N GLY A 156 7.24 12.85 0.01
CA GLY A 156 7.77 11.51 -0.29
C GLY A 156 7.10 10.89 -1.51
N ARG A 157 7.73 9.85 -2.06
CA ARG A 157 7.26 9.17 -3.27
C ARG A 157 6.30 8.00 -3.00
N ARG A 158 6.02 7.70 -1.73
CA ARG A 158 5.23 6.53 -1.29
C ARG A 158 4.22 6.95 -0.23
N TRP A 159 3.22 6.14 -0.01
CA TRP A 159 2.26 6.27 1.08
C TRP A 159 2.91 5.89 2.41
N THR A 160 3.75 6.76 2.92
CA THR A 160 4.48 6.56 4.16
C THR A 160 4.03 7.55 5.22
N VAL A 161 3.97 7.09 6.45
CA VAL A 161 3.57 7.85 7.63
C VAL A 161 4.54 7.60 8.76
N LEU A 162 4.57 8.51 9.73
CA LEU A 162 5.40 8.36 10.92
C LEU A 162 4.71 7.43 11.92
N LEU A 163 5.40 6.36 12.32
CA LEU A 163 5.01 5.45 13.38
C LEU A 163 5.67 5.91 14.68
N GLU A 164 4.85 6.27 15.68
CA GLU A 164 5.30 6.81 16.97
C GLU A 164 5.50 5.73 18.04
N GLY A 165 4.90 4.55 17.84
CA GLY A 165 5.08 3.45 18.79
C GLY A 165 4.32 2.20 18.39
N ILE A 166 4.74 1.10 19.01
CA ILE A 166 4.04 -0.18 18.97
C ILE A 166 3.76 -0.58 20.42
N TYR A 167 2.55 -1.05 20.68
CA TYR A 167 2.17 -1.57 21.97
C TYR A 167 1.70 -3.01 21.80
N VAL A 168 2.15 -3.89 22.68
CA VAL A 168 1.66 -5.26 22.75
C VAL A 168 1.13 -5.49 24.15
N ARG A 169 -0.18 -5.76 24.26
CA ARG A 169 -0.86 -5.94 25.54
C ARG A 169 -0.58 -4.79 26.53
N GLY A 170 -0.60 -3.55 26.03
CA GLY A 170 -0.32 -2.35 26.82
C GLY A 170 1.15 -2.07 27.12
N THR A 171 2.06 -2.95 26.69
CA THR A 171 3.50 -2.74 26.87
C THR A 171 4.10 -2.11 25.62
N THR A 172 4.81 -0.99 25.80
CA THR A 172 5.50 -0.29 24.71
C THR A 172 6.66 -1.10 24.17
N ILE A 173 6.74 -1.18 22.85
CA ILE A 173 7.91 -1.66 22.12
C ILE A 173 8.59 -0.44 21.50
N PRO A 174 9.87 -0.17 21.85
CA PRO A 174 10.62 0.90 21.23
C PRO A 174 10.73 0.71 19.72
N VAL A 175 10.47 1.77 18.95
CA VAL A 175 10.68 1.80 17.51
C VAL A 175 11.84 2.74 17.18
N GLN A 176 12.59 2.41 16.15
CA GLN A 176 13.71 3.21 15.69
C GLN A 176 13.87 3.06 14.19
N SER A 177 14.34 4.09 13.53
CA SER A 177 14.62 4.12 12.10
C SER A 177 16.06 4.52 11.85
N ASN A 178 16.66 3.89 10.85
CA ASN A 178 17.98 4.29 10.31
C ASN A 178 17.85 5.32 9.18
N ILE A 179 16.63 5.74 8.87
CA ILE A 179 16.39 6.77 7.83
C ILE A 179 16.76 8.13 8.40
N THR A 180 17.64 8.85 7.71
CA THR A 180 18.02 10.22 8.08
C THR A 180 16.79 11.11 8.22
N ALA A 181 16.82 12.01 9.20
CA ALA A 181 15.75 12.94 9.57
C ALA A 181 14.49 12.34 10.20
N VAL A 182 14.41 11.02 10.44
CA VAL A 182 13.37 10.47 11.29
C VAL A 182 13.63 10.83 12.75
N PRO A 183 12.65 11.39 13.48
CA PRO A 183 12.83 11.73 14.89
C PRO A 183 13.20 10.49 15.73
N ALA A 184 14.01 10.69 16.76
CA ALA A 184 14.37 9.62 17.68
C ALA A 184 13.10 8.99 18.29
N GLY A 185 13.12 7.67 18.45
CA GLY A 185 11.95 6.93 18.95
C GLY A 185 10.81 6.74 17.95
N HIS A 186 11.02 7.06 16.68
CA HIS A 186 10.03 6.91 15.63
C HIS A 186 10.55 6.01 14.51
N ALA A 187 9.62 5.47 13.72
CA ALA A 187 9.91 4.75 12.48
C ALA A 187 9.01 5.26 11.33
N VAL A 188 9.34 4.87 10.11
CA VAL A 188 8.49 5.15 8.95
C VAL A 188 7.75 3.88 8.58
N ALA A 189 6.43 3.96 8.52
CA ALA A 189 5.57 2.88 8.06
C ALA A 189 5.10 3.14 6.63
N LEU A 190 5.20 2.13 5.76
CA LEU A 190 4.62 2.13 4.42
C LEU A 190 3.23 1.50 4.49
N LEU A 191 2.23 2.23 4.00
CA LEU A 191 0.87 1.74 3.84
C LEU A 191 0.75 1.10 2.45
N ASP A 192 0.92 -0.21 2.39
CA ASP A 192 0.99 -0.98 1.14
C ASP A 192 -0.17 -1.99 1.07
N SER A 193 -1.21 -1.65 0.31
CA SER A 193 -2.35 -2.55 0.08
C SER A 193 -2.03 -3.72 -0.86
N GLY A 194 -0.88 -3.70 -1.51
CA GLY A 194 -0.39 -4.77 -2.38
C GLY A 194 0.43 -5.83 -1.64
N HIS A 195 0.66 -5.66 -0.35
CA HIS A 195 1.39 -6.63 0.47
C HIS A 195 0.43 -7.44 1.35
N PRO A 196 0.42 -8.78 1.26
CA PRO A 196 -0.57 -9.61 1.95
C PRO A 196 -0.37 -9.72 3.46
N ALA A 197 0.80 -9.34 3.98
CA ALA A 197 1.13 -9.44 5.40
C ALA A 197 1.95 -8.24 5.87
N GLY A 198 1.92 -7.96 7.16
CA GLY A 198 2.79 -6.95 7.76
C GLY A 198 4.26 -7.37 7.70
N SER A 199 5.14 -6.46 7.29
CA SER A 199 6.59 -6.66 7.32
C SER A 199 7.23 -5.73 8.34
N LEU A 200 8.01 -6.30 9.24
CA LEU A 200 8.72 -5.58 10.30
C LEU A 200 10.19 -6.02 10.35
N PRO A 201 11.08 -5.16 10.82
CA PRO A 201 12.42 -5.58 11.18
C PRO A 201 12.41 -6.73 12.21
N ILE A 202 13.35 -7.68 12.10
CA ILE A 202 13.41 -8.86 12.98
C ILE A 202 13.40 -8.51 14.46
N VAL A 203 14.05 -7.43 14.84
CA VAL A 203 14.07 -6.92 16.22
C VAL A 203 12.65 -6.62 16.74
N LEU A 204 11.79 -6.05 15.91
CA LEU A 204 10.40 -5.74 16.27
C LEU A 204 9.53 -7.00 16.27
N TRP A 205 9.78 -7.92 15.33
CA TRP A 205 9.18 -9.25 15.35
C TRP A 205 9.45 -9.96 16.66
N ASP A 206 10.70 -10.06 17.07
CA ASP A 206 11.11 -10.69 18.31
C ASP A 206 10.48 -10.00 19.53
N ALA A 207 10.45 -8.68 19.52
CA ALA A 207 9.84 -7.92 20.60
C ALA A 207 8.32 -8.13 20.70
N ILE A 208 7.61 -8.30 19.59
CA ILE A 208 6.18 -8.60 19.57
C ILE A 208 5.90 -10.02 20.05
N TYR A 209 6.52 -11.01 19.38
CA TYR A 209 6.19 -12.41 19.62
C TYR A 209 6.64 -12.91 21.01
N SER A 210 7.75 -12.37 21.57
CA SER A 210 8.16 -12.67 22.95
C SER A 210 7.11 -12.28 24.00
N ARG A 211 6.14 -11.44 23.65
CA ARG A 211 5.04 -10.99 24.52
C ARG A 211 3.72 -11.75 24.28
N VAL A 212 3.69 -12.64 23.30
CA VAL A 212 2.53 -13.51 23.06
C VAL A 212 2.62 -14.69 24.03
N PRO A 213 1.59 -14.94 24.85
CA PRO A 213 1.62 -16.05 25.80
C PRO A 213 1.81 -17.40 25.11
N GLY A 214 2.77 -18.17 25.60
CA GLY A 214 3.08 -19.49 25.06
C GLY A 214 3.86 -19.48 23.74
N ALA A 215 4.24 -18.32 23.22
CA ALA A 215 5.09 -18.24 22.05
C ALA A 215 6.51 -18.69 22.37
N VAL A 216 7.11 -19.48 21.50
CA VAL A 216 8.47 -20.00 21.63
C VAL A 216 9.25 -19.67 20.36
N LYS A 217 10.42 -19.07 20.52
CA LYS A 217 11.33 -18.82 19.39
C LYS A 217 12.02 -20.12 19.01
N TYR A 218 11.95 -20.46 17.71
CA TYR A 218 12.67 -21.63 17.21
C TYR A 218 14.17 -21.35 17.19
N PRO A 219 15.01 -22.26 17.73
CA PRO A 219 16.45 -21.99 17.94
C PRO A 219 17.22 -21.71 16.64
N GLU A 220 16.81 -22.32 15.54
CA GLU A 220 17.56 -22.31 14.27
C GLU A 220 16.99 -21.29 13.26
N GLY A 221 16.41 -20.18 13.71
CA GLY A 221 15.89 -19.22 12.74
C GLY A 221 15.15 -18.03 13.32
N SER A 222 14.56 -17.27 12.40
CA SER A 222 13.71 -16.10 12.70
C SER A 222 12.23 -16.49 12.85
N VAL A 223 11.93 -17.73 13.20
CA VAL A 223 10.58 -18.28 13.29
C VAL A 223 10.12 -18.34 14.73
N TRP A 224 8.89 -17.94 14.98
CA TRP A 224 8.21 -18.09 16.24
C TRP A 224 7.08 -19.12 16.12
N ILE A 225 7.01 -20.04 17.05
CA ILE A 225 5.89 -20.96 17.21
C ILE A 225 4.95 -20.36 18.24
N VAL A 226 3.69 -20.23 17.89
CA VAL A 226 2.66 -19.60 18.72
C VAL A 226 1.51 -20.60 18.91
N PRO A 227 0.92 -20.71 20.10
CA PRO A 227 -0.24 -21.57 20.28
C PRO A 227 -1.39 -21.16 19.36
N CYS A 228 -2.09 -22.13 18.74
CA CYS A 228 -3.19 -21.87 17.80
C CYS A 228 -4.36 -21.07 18.42
N ASN A 229 -4.51 -21.09 19.73
CA ASN A 229 -5.50 -20.31 20.47
C ASN A 229 -4.95 -19.02 21.07
N ALA A 230 -3.69 -18.68 20.77
CA ALA A 230 -3.11 -17.45 21.26
C ALA A 230 -3.77 -16.24 20.61
N THR A 231 -4.18 -15.31 21.43
CA THR A 231 -4.66 -13.99 21.00
C THR A 231 -3.80 -12.91 21.61
N SER A 232 -3.38 -11.95 20.83
CA SER A 232 -2.67 -10.79 21.34
C SER A 232 -3.10 -9.55 20.58
N ILE A 233 -3.24 -8.45 21.31
CA ILE A 233 -3.54 -7.15 20.70
C ILE A 233 -2.22 -6.45 20.47
N VAL A 234 -1.97 -6.09 19.22
CA VAL A 234 -0.86 -5.24 18.79
C VAL A 234 -1.45 -3.91 18.32
N GLU A 235 -1.03 -2.84 18.94
CA GLU A 235 -1.46 -1.49 18.61
C GLU A 235 -0.30 -0.74 17.99
N MET A 236 -0.54 -0.14 16.83
CA MET A 236 0.40 0.75 16.17
C MET A 236 -0.11 2.18 16.26
N VAL A 237 0.70 3.07 16.80
CA VAL A 237 0.34 4.48 16.99
C VAL A 237 0.98 5.29 15.88
N PHE A 238 0.12 5.90 15.06
CA PHE A 238 0.52 6.83 14.03
C PHE A 238 0.14 8.22 14.49
N ARG A 239 1.11 9.09 14.60
CA ARG A 239 1.01 10.48 15.00
C ARG A 239 -0.22 10.89 15.84
N CYS A 240 0.02 11.26 17.07
CA CYS A 240 -0.97 11.92 17.90
C CYS A 240 -1.07 13.40 17.53
N VAL A 241 -2.25 13.86 17.18
CA VAL A 241 -2.54 15.29 16.97
C VAL A 241 -3.03 15.86 18.28
N ILE A 242 -2.50 17.02 18.69
CA ILE A 242 -3.02 17.74 19.83
C ILE A 242 -4.28 18.46 19.36
N ALA A 243 -5.45 17.88 19.66
CA ALA A 243 -6.75 18.49 19.41
C ALA A 243 -7.13 19.34 20.64
N GLY A 244 -6.86 20.64 20.58
CA GLY A 244 -7.16 21.57 21.68
C GLY A 244 -6.13 21.57 22.82
N LYS A 245 -6.37 22.39 23.84
CA LYS A 245 -5.39 22.65 24.92
C LYS A 245 -5.05 21.46 25.82
N ASN A 246 -5.82 20.35 25.82
CA ASN A 246 -5.64 19.25 26.78
C ASN A 246 -5.98 17.82 26.26
N SER A 247 -6.20 17.59 24.99
CA SER A 247 -6.47 16.24 24.47
C SER A 247 -5.51 15.86 23.35
N LYS A 248 -4.88 14.67 23.47
CA LYS A 248 -4.15 14.03 22.38
C LYS A 248 -5.12 13.08 21.68
N GLU A 249 -5.43 13.34 20.43
CA GLU A 249 -6.09 12.37 19.58
C GLU A 249 -5.02 11.60 18.80
N CYS A 250 -4.96 10.30 19.05
CA CYS A 250 -4.03 9.40 18.37
C CYS A 250 -4.80 8.54 17.39
N VAL A 251 -4.30 8.40 16.18
CA VAL A 251 -4.80 7.36 15.27
C VAL A 251 -4.13 6.05 15.66
N LEU A 252 -4.95 5.13 16.17
CA LEU A 252 -4.57 3.79 16.57
C LEU A 252 -5.05 2.80 15.51
N LEU A 253 -4.14 1.99 14.99
CA LEU A 253 -4.51 0.78 14.28
C LEU A 253 -4.31 -0.40 15.23
N GLN A 254 -5.42 -1.05 15.60
CA GLN A 254 -5.40 -2.27 16.39
C GLN A 254 -5.40 -3.48 15.47
N PHE A 255 -4.43 -4.36 15.67
CA PHE A 255 -4.37 -5.64 15.00
C PHE A 255 -4.53 -6.75 16.05
N HIS A 256 -5.45 -7.65 15.80
CA HIS A 256 -5.49 -8.90 16.52
C HIS A 256 -4.53 -9.87 15.83
N VAL A 257 -3.43 -10.20 16.49
CA VAL A 257 -2.57 -11.29 16.03
C VAL A 257 -3.29 -12.58 16.40
N LYS A 258 -4.02 -13.14 15.44
CA LYS A 258 -4.57 -14.47 15.51
C LYS A 258 -3.72 -15.35 14.61
N VAL A 259 -3.20 -16.42 15.18
CA VAL A 259 -2.49 -17.41 14.37
C VAL A 259 -3.55 -18.30 13.72
N VAL A 260 -3.49 -18.38 12.41
CA VAL A 260 -4.29 -19.32 11.60
C VAL A 260 -3.46 -20.57 11.37
#